data_a9c3a9a829823ce7533929d2014e9fdf
#
_entry.id   a9c3a9a829823ce7533929d2014e9fdf
#
_cell.length_a   1.000
_cell.length_b   1.000
_cell.length_c   1.000
_cell.angle_alpha   90.00
_cell.angle_beta   90.00
_cell.angle_gamma   90.00
#
_symmetry.space_group_name_H-M   'P 1'
#
loop_
_entity.id
_entity.type
_entity.pdbx_description
1 polymer ?
#
loop_
_entity_poly.entity_id
_entity_poly.type
_entity_poly.pdbx_seq_one_letter_code
_entity_poly.pdbx_strand_id
1 'polypeptide(L)'
;METVAAPDFARPASLVSETGNVLETQGLVKIYDGRAVVNGIDLTVGSGEIVGLLGKNGAGKTTSFYMIVGLVRPNSGRVIFSGTDVTNYPMYKRARLGMGYLPQEESIFRKLTVEQNILAILETMPLSKKERRHRCEELLHQFGIERIAKNTALTLSGGEKRRLTIARSLVTRPKSLMPDEPFSGVDPIAVYDVQQLVVNPRKTGLALPTTDHTARETLPIADPAHPIDEGQAASEGRKGL
;
A
#
# COMPACT_ATOMS: atom_id res chain seq x y z
N MET A 1 31.23 -19.35 3.43
CA MET A 1 30.72 -17.98 3.17
C MET A 1 29.86 -18.06 1.92
N GLU A 2 28.56 -18.26 2.07
CA GLU A 2 27.64 -18.22 0.93
C GLU A 2 27.45 -16.77 0.51
N THR A 3 27.79 -16.49 -0.73
CA THR A 3 27.57 -15.19 -1.36
C THR A 3 26.06 -15.05 -1.58
N VAL A 4 25.39 -14.26 -0.75
CA VAL A 4 23.99 -13.90 -0.96
C VAL A 4 23.93 -13.09 -2.24
N ALA A 5 23.36 -13.65 -3.30
CA ALA A 5 23.15 -12.97 -4.57
C ALA A 5 22.36 -11.69 -4.34
N ALA A 6 22.83 -10.58 -4.93
CA ALA A 6 22.13 -9.31 -4.91
C ALA A 6 20.71 -9.51 -5.47
N PRO A 7 19.67 -8.89 -4.85
CA PRO A 7 18.31 -9.04 -5.34
C PRO A 7 18.19 -8.43 -6.75
N ASP A 8 17.64 -9.22 -7.65
CA ASP A 8 17.33 -8.78 -9.01
C ASP A 8 16.13 -7.80 -8.96
N PHE A 9 16.42 -6.50 -9.02
CA PHE A 9 15.45 -5.43 -9.20
C PHE A 9 15.24 -5.09 -10.69
N ALA A 10 15.72 -5.96 -11.60
CA ALA A 10 15.39 -5.84 -13.01
C ALA A 10 13.86 -5.77 -13.13
N ARG A 11 13.39 -4.86 -14.02
CA ARG A 11 11.99 -4.64 -14.36
C ARG A 11 11.20 -5.94 -14.21
N PRO A 12 10.16 -6.00 -13.35
CA PRO A 12 9.32 -7.16 -13.36
C PRO A 12 8.74 -7.28 -14.77
N ALA A 13 9.16 -8.33 -15.48
CA ALA A 13 8.48 -8.77 -16.67
C ALA A 13 7.00 -8.85 -16.31
N SER A 14 6.14 -8.43 -17.22
CA SER A 14 4.69 -8.43 -17.17
C SER A 14 4.11 -9.80 -16.73
N LEU A 15 4.17 -10.10 -15.45
CA LEU A 15 3.37 -11.14 -14.83
C LEU A 15 2.09 -10.48 -14.30
N VAL A 16 1.27 -9.99 -15.23
CA VAL A 16 -0.16 -9.83 -14.97
C VAL A 16 -0.68 -11.25 -14.92
N SER A 17 -1.37 -11.61 -13.82
CA SER A 17 -2.10 -12.89 -13.78
C SER A 17 -3.00 -12.96 -15.02
N GLU A 18 -3.31 -14.14 -15.52
CA GLU A 18 -4.25 -14.33 -16.66
C GLU A 18 -5.59 -13.64 -16.42
N THR A 19 -5.91 -13.31 -15.16
CA THR A 19 -7.11 -12.60 -14.70
C THR A 19 -6.96 -11.07 -14.67
N GLY A 20 -5.76 -10.50 -14.92
CA GLY A 20 -5.51 -9.06 -14.79
C GLY A 20 -5.41 -8.55 -13.34
N ASN A 21 -5.54 -9.45 -12.34
CA ASN A 21 -5.53 -9.11 -10.93
C ASN A 21 -4.11 -8.94 -10.39
N VAL A 22 -3.89 -7.89 -9.62
CA VAL A 22 -2.62 -7.62 -8.93
C VAL A 22 -2.61 -8.27 -7.55
N LEU A 23 -3.74 -8.28 -6.85
CA LEU A 23 -3.89 -8.85 -5.51
C LEU A 23 -5.17 -9.67 -5.44
N GLU A 24 -5.06 -10.85 -4.84
CA GLU A 24 -6.21 -11.72 -4.54
C GLU A 24 -6.05 -12.31 -3.13
N THR A 25 -7.17 -12.45 -2.42
CA THR A 25 -7.24 -13.28 -1.21
C THR A 25 -8.31 -14.35 -1.39
N GLN A 26 -8.05 -15.52 -0.85
CA GLN A 26 -8.93 -16.69 -0.95
C GLN A 26 -9.18 -17.24 0.45
N GLY A 27 -10.38 -17.07 0.97
CA GLY A 27 -10.84 -17.64 2.23
C GLY A 27 -9.97 -17.28 3.43
N LEU A 28 -9.49 -16.03 3.57
CA LEU A 28 -8.60 -15.64 4.66
C LEU A 28 -9.31 -15.78 6.01
N VAL A 29 -8.69 -16.51 6.94
CA VAL A 29 -9.17 -16.68 8.32
C VAL A 29 -8.08 -16.32 9.31
N LYS A 30 -8.49 -15.57 10.36
CA LYS A 30 -7.66 -15.32 11.54
C LYS A 30 -8.43 -15.55 12.82
N ILE A 31 -7.83 -16.34 13.70
CA ILE A 31 -8.38 -16.70 15.02
C ILE A 31 -7.44 -16.17 16.09
N TYR A 32 -8.00 -15.46 17.07
CA TYR A 32 -7.32 -15.08 18.32
C TYR A 32 -8.16 -15.58 19.49
N ASP A 33 -7.52 -16.26 20.43
CA ASP A 33 -8.14 -16.79 21.66
C ASP A 33 -9.46 -17.56 21.41
N GLY A 34 -9.44 -18.42 20.35
CA GLY A 34 -10.59 -19.24 19.95
C GLY A 34 -11.69 -18.48 19.21
N ARG A 35 -11.59 -17.15 19.03
CA ARG A 35 -12.55 -16.33 18.29
C ARG A 35 -12.01 -16.02 16.91
N ALA A 36 -12.80 -16.31 15.88
CA ALA A 36 -12.50 -15.86 14.52
C ALA A 36 -12.76 -14.36 14.41
N VAL A 37 -11.70 -13.57 14.22
CA VAL A 37 -11.77 -12.11 13.97
C VAL A 37 -11.82 -11.80 12.48
N VAL A 38 -11.36 -12.74 11.64
CA VAL A 38 -11.53 -12.76 10.19
C VAL A 38 -11.96 -14.16 9.81
N ASN A 39 -13.02 -14.28 9.02
CA ASN A 39 -13.65 -15.56 8.72
C ASN A 39 -14.02 -15.67 7.23
N GLY A 40 -13.05 -16.05 6.40
CA GLY A 40 -13.26 -16.36 4.98
C GLY A 40 -13.34 -15.12 4.09
N ILE A 41 -12.37 -14.18 4.19
CA ILE A 41 -12.35 -13.00 3.34
C ILE A 41 -11.75 -13.31 1.97
N ASP A 42 -12.55 -13.03 0.93
CA ASP A 42 -12.16 -13.00 -0.46
C ASP A 42 -12.12 -11.56 -0.95
N LEU A 43 -11.00 -11.17 -1.55
CA LEU A 43 -10.76 -9.85 -2.09
C LEU A 43 -10.03 -9.99 -3.41
N THR A 44 -10.40 -9.17 -4.39
CA THR A 44 -9.69 -9.07 -5.66
C THR A 44 -9.45 -7.61 -5.98
N VAL A 45 -8.23 -7.28 -6.39
CA VAL A 45 -7.84 -5.92 -6.79
C VAL A 45 -7.08 -5.98 -8.10
N GLY A 46 -7.63 -5.33 -9.11
CA GLY A 46 -7.02 -5.21 -10.44
C GLY A 46 -5.95 -4.12 -10.50
N SER A 47 -5.23 -4.09 -11.64
CA SER A 47 -4.27 -3.02 -11.95
C SER A 47 -5.01 -1.68 -12.10
N GLY A 48 -4.56 -0.65 -11.38
CA GLY A 48 -5.18 0.67 -11.41
C GLY A 48 -6.53 0.76 -10.70
N GLU A 49 -6.92 -0.26 -9.94
CA GLU A 49 -8.17 -0.32 -9.20
C GLU A 49 -8.00 0.14 -7.75
N ILE A 50 -9.03 0.81 -7.23
CA ILE A 50 -9.13 1.19 -5.82
C ILE A 50 -10.23 0.35 -5.18
N VAL A 51 -9.89 -0.44 -4.17
CA VAL A 51 -10.83 -1.32 -3.47
C VAL A 51 -10.84 -1.01 -1.98
N GLY A 52 -12.02 -0.63 -1.46
CA GLY A 52 -12.20 -0.35 -0.03
C GLY A 52 -12.66 -1.59 0.75
N LEU A 53 -11.96 -1.94 1.82
CA LEU A 53 -12.44 -2.86 2.84
C LEU A 53 -13.31 -2.08 3.83
N LEU A 54 -14.64 -2.17 3.69
CA LEU A 54 -15.61 -1.45 4.50
C LEU A 54 -16.14 -2.34 5.63
N GLY A 55 -16.48 -1.74 6.76
CA GLY A 55 -17.09 -2.45 7.88
C GLY A 55 -16.98 -1.67 9.19
N LYS A 56 -17.76 -2.07 10.19
CA LYS A 56 -17.74 -1.47 11.54
C LYS A 56 -16.37 -1.62 12.19
N ASN A 57 -16.12 -0.82 13.24
CA ASN A 57 -14.93 -1.00 14.07
C ASN A 57 -14.97 -2.41 14.69
N GLY A 58 -13.84 -3.12 14.65
CA GLY A 58 -13.78 -4.51 15.11
C GLY A 58 -14.18 -5.57 14.08
N ALA A 59 -14.62 -5.21 12.88
CA ALA A 59 -15.02 -6.15 11.82
C ALA A 59 -13.85 -6.91 11.17
N GLY A 60 -12.63 -6.79 11.69
CA GLY A 60 -11.46 -7.52 11.16
C GLY A 60 -10.71 -6.84 10.00
N LYS A 61 -11.09 -5.62 9.59
CA LYS A 61 -10.45 -4.89 8.48
C LYS A 61 -8.93 -4.80 8.61
N THR A 62 -8.46 -4.21 9.71
CA THR A 62 -7.03 -4.04 9.98
C THR A 62 -6.31 -5.39 10.05
N THR A 63 -6.94 -6.41 10.65
CA THR A 63 -6.37 -7.75 10.72
C THR A 63 -6.23 -8.37 9.33
N SER A 64 -7.25 -8.24 8.47
CA SER A 64 -7.20 -8.70 7.09
C SER A 64 -6.09 -8.01 6.32
N PHE A 65 -5.98 -6.70 6.49
CA PHE A 65 -4.95 -5.88 5.89
C PHE A 65 -3.54 -6.32 6.31
N TYR A 66 -3.35 -6.57 7.61
CA TYR A 66 -2.08 -7.07 8.16
C TYR A 66 -1.73 -8.48 7.65
N MET A 67 -2.72 -9.33 7.41
CA MET A 67 -2.50 -10.63 6.76
C MET A 67 -2.04 -10.44 5.31
N ILE A 68 -2.64 -9.51 4.57
CA ILE A 68 -2.28 -9.23 3.17
C ILE A 68 -0.86 -8.64 3.07
N VAL A 69 -0.47 -7.70 3.94
CA VAL A 69 0.90 -7.13 3.90
C VAL A 69 1.96 -8.05 4.51
N GLY A 70 1.55 -9.10 5.25
CA GLY A 70 2.46 -10.08 5.85
C GLY A 70 2.99 -9.70 7.23
N LEU A 71 2.29 -8.81 7.94
CA LEU A 71 2.52 -8.49 9.36
C LEU A 71 1.90 -9.54 10.28
N VAL A 72 0.79 -10.14 9.87
CA VAL A 72 0.10 -11.20 10.58
C VAL A 72 -0.03 -12.42 9.68
N ARG A 73 0.25 -13.62 10.21
CA ARG A 73 0.06 -14.86 9.46
C ARG A 73 -1.41 -15.31 9.58
N PRO A 74 -2.09 -15.66 8.47
CA PRO A 74 -3.43 -16.23 8.51
C PRO A 74 -3.40 -17.64 9.14
N ASN A 75 -4.51 -18.05 9.72
CA ASN A 75 -4.72 -19.43 10.18
C ASN A 75 -5.07 -20.36 9.01
N SER A 76 -5.83 -19.83 8.02
CA SER A 76 -6.13 -20.51 6.76
C SER A 76 -6.41 -19.50 5.66
N GLY A 77 -6.57 -19.98 4.43
CA GLY A 77 -6.72 -19.15 3.24
C GLY A 77 -5.39 -18.79 2.58
N ARG A 78 -5.46 -17.99 1.51
CA ARG A 78 -4.29 -17.64 0.70
C ARG A 78 -4.26 -16.17 0.35
N VAL A 79 -3.05 -15.64 0.17
CA VAL A 79 -2.78 -14.32 -0.41
C VAL A 79 -1.98 -14.54 -1.68
N ILE A 80 -2.51 -14.11 -2.82
CA ILE A 80 -1.88 -14.21 -4.14
C ILE A 80 -1.55 -12.80 -4.62
N PHE A 81 -0.30 -12.56 -4.98
CA PHE A 81 0.16 -11.28 -5.49
C PHE A 81 0.83 -11.44 -6.85
N SER A 82 0.28 -10.80 -7.89
CA SER A 82 0.72 -10.94 -9.28
C SER A 82 0.91 -12.42 -9.69
N GLY A 83 -0.09 -13.28 -9.35
CA GLY A 83 -0.07 -14.71 -9.65
C GLY A 83 0.80 -15.58 -8.74
N THR A 84 1.52 -14.99 -7.79
CA THR A 84 2.39 -15.72 -6.84
C THR A 84 1.71 -15.87 -5.49
N ASP A 85 1.64 -17.10 -4.94
CA ASP A 85 1.20 -17.32 -3.55
C ASP A 85 2.25 -16.78 -2.58
N VAL A 86 1.89 -15.69 -1.89
CA VAL A 86 2.74 -15.00 -0.92
C VAL A 86 2.31 -15.21 0.52
N THR A 87 1.39 -16.13 0.77
CA THR A 87 0.76 -16.37 2.09
C THR A 87 1.79 -16.53 3.21
N ASN A 88 2.86 -17.27 2.94
CA ASN A 88 3.92 -17.54 3.91
C ASN A 88 5.13 -16.58 3.77
N TYR A 89 5.05 -15.58 2.88
CA TYR A 89 6.15 -14.64 2.71
C TYR A 89 6.09 -13.54 3.79
N PRO A 90 7.21 -13.27 4.45
CA PRO A 90 7.30 -12.11 5.33
C PRO A 90 7.20 -10.80 4.52
N MET A 91 6.80 -9.72 5.19
CA MET A 91 6.54 -8.41 4.58
C MET A 91 7.66 -7.94 3.63
N TYR A 92 8.95 -8.11 4.00
CA TYR A 92 10.05 -7.67 3.16
C TYR A 92 10.16 -8.42 1.82
N LYS A 93 9.77 -9.71 1.78
CA LYS A 93 9.72 -10.48 0.51
C LYS A 93 8.56 -9.99 -0.36
N ARG A 94 7.39 -9.70 0.24
CA ARG A 94 6.24 -9.12 -0.49
C ARG A 94 6.58 -7.74 -1.04
N ALA A 95 7.29 -6.91 -0.27
CA ALA A 95 7.75 -5.59 -0.72
C ALA A 95 8.67 -5.68 -1.94
N ARG A 96 9.56 -6.69 -2.00
CA ARG A 96 10.42 -6.94 -3.18
C ARG A 96 9.65 -7.36 -4.42
N LEU A 97 8.47 -7.94 -4.28
CA LEU A 97 7.58 -8.25 -5.41
C LEU A 97 6.78 -7.03 -5.89
N GLY A 98 6.84 -5.93 -5.16
CA GLY A 98 6.17 -4.68 -5.49
C GLY A 98 4.92 -4.38 -4.66
N MET A 99 4.76 -5.02 -3.50
CA MET A 99 3.69 -4.70 -2.55
C MET A 99 4.16 -3.58 -1.62
N GLY A 100 3.64 -2.37 -1.79
CA GLY A 100 3.88 -1.23 -0.91
C GLY A 100 2.91 -1.20 0.27
N TYR A 101 3.37 -0.72 1.41
CA TYR A 101 2.54 -0.48 2.60
C TYR A 101 2.74 0.94 3.12
N LEU A 102 1.66 1.63 3.38
CA LEU A 102 1.66 2.97 3.95
C LEU A 102 0.94 2.92 5.31
N PRO A 103 1.70 2.88 6.42
CA PRO A 103 1.11 2.79 7.76
C PRO A 103 0.37 4.07 8.14
N GLN A 104 -0.55 3.96 9.10
CA GLN A 104 -1.25 5.09 9.70
C GLN A 104 -0.27 6.05 10.38
N GLU A 105 0.73 5.50 11.09
CA GLU A 105 1.76 6.29 11.75
C GLU A 105 2.84 6.79 10.79
N GLU A 106 3.47 7.92 11.13
CA GLU A 106 4.57 8.50 10.36
C GLU A 106 5.79 7.58 10.35
N SER A 107 6.10 6.95 9.20
CA SER A 107 7.26 6.06 9.02
C SER A 107 8.49 6.79 8.45
N ILE A 108 8.78 8.01 8.93
CA ILE A 108 9.90 8.82 8.45
C ILE A 108 11.13 8.72 9.35
N PHE A 109 12.31 8.87 8.77
CA PHE A 109 13.55 9.00 9.52
C PHE A 109 13.71 10.43 10.03
N ARG A 110 13.25 10.70 11.24
CA ARG A 110 13.11 12.06 11.81
C ARG A 110 14.40 12.88 11.82
N LYS A 111 15.58 12.25 11.96
CA LYS A 111 16.90 12.92 11.99
C LYS A 111 17.50 13.15 10.60
N LEU A 112 16.95 12.56 9.56
CA LEU A 112 17.39 12.78 8.18
C LEU A 112 16.64 13.95 7.55
N THR A 113 17.24 14.55 6.51
CA THR A 113 16.54 15.54 5.70
C THR A 113 15.47 14.86 4.84
N VAL A 114 14.57 15.66 4.23
CA VAL A 114 13.56 15.19 3.30
C VAL A 114 14.20 14.39 2.15
N GLU A 115 15.23 14.95 1.50
CA GLU A 115 15.98 14.30 0.43
C GLU A 115 16.64 13.00 0.92
N GLN A 116 17.29 13.02 2.09
CA GLN A 116 17.94 11.84 2.66
C GLN A 116 16.94 10.73 2.99
N ASN A 117 15.73 11.06 3.39
CA ASN A 117 14.66 10.09 3.61
C ASN A 117 14.30 9.29 2.36
N ILE A 118 14.32 9.92 1.19
CA ILE A 118 14.06 9.29 -0.11
C ILE A 118 15.30 8.52 -0.56
N LEU A 119 16.48 9.15 -0.49
CA LEU A 119 17.75 8.54 -0.90
C LEU A 119 18.08 7.27 -0.12
N ALA A 120 17.78 7.22 1.19
CA ALA A 120 18.02 6.04 2.02
C ALA A 120 17.32 4.77 1.49
N ILE A 121 16.15 4.91 0.86
CA ILE A 121 15.46 3.78 0.22
C ILE A 121 16.08 3.51 -1.16
N LEU A 122 16.36 4.56 -1.95
CA LEU A 122 16.96 4.42 -3.27
C LEU A 122 18.34 3.75 -3.22
N GLU A 123 19.10 3.92 -2.14
CA GLU A 123 20.40 3.28 -1.94
C GLU A 123 20.30 1.76 -1.78
N THR A 124 19.15 1.24 -1.38
CA THR A 124 18.90 -0.21 -1.32
C THR A 124 18.57 -0.82 -2.68
N MET A 125 18.39 0.00 -3.72
CA MET A 125 18.01 -0.43 -5.07
C MET A 125 19.25 -0.51 -5.99
N PRO A 126 19.25 -1.39 -7.00
CA PRO A 126 20.35 -1.53 -7.96
C PRO A 126 20.32 -0.40 -9.00
N LEU A 127 20.37 0.84 -8.52
CA LEU A 127 20.39 2.06 -9.33
C LEU A 127 21.76 2.72 -9.25
N SER A 128 22.23 3.31 -10.34
CA SER A 128 23.41 4.17 -10.35
C SER A 128 23.16 5.44 -9.51
N LYS A 129 24.24 6.10 -9.10
CA LYS A 129 24.15 7.37 -8.35
C LYS A 129 23.35 8.45 -9.10
N LYS A 130 23.46 8.48 -10.44
CA LYS A 130 22.75 9.42 -11.30
C LYS A 130 21.24 9.12 -11.32
N GLU A 131 20.86 7.84 -11.46
CA GLU A 131 19.46 7.41 -11.46
C GLU A 131 18.79 7.64 -10.11
N ARG A 132 19.49 7.35 -8.99
CA ARG A 132 18.99 7.64 -7.63
C ARG A 132 18.69 9.12 -7.46
N ARG A 133 19.62 9.99 -7.89
CA ARG A 133 19.44 11.44 -7.79
C ARG A 133 18.27 11.92 -8.63
N HIS A 134 18.19 11.49 -9.87
CA HIS A 134 17.09 11.83 -10.77
C HIS A 134 15.74 11.38 -10.18
N ARG A 135 15.65 10.13 -9.69
CA ARG A 135 14.42 9.63 -9.07
C ARG A 135 14.06 10.38 -7.78
N CYS A 136 15.04 10.79 -7.00
CA CYS A 136 14.81 11.62 -5.82
C CYS A 136 14.21 12.98 -6.21
N GLU A 137 14.79 13.65 -7.21
CA GLU A 137 14.32 14.94 -7.74
C GLU A 137 12.90 14.82 -8.30
N GLU A 138 12.60 13.76 -9.06
CA GLU A 138 11.23 13.48 -9.55
C GLU A 138 10.22 13.40 -8.40
N LEU A 139 10.53 12.64 -7.35
CA LEU A 139 9.63 12.47 -6.21
C LEU A 139 9.47 13.76 -5.42
N LEU A 140 10.55 14.50 -5.18
CA LEU A 140 10.48 15.80 -4.52
C LEU A 140 9.55 16.74 -5.27
N HIS A 141 9.69 16.80 -6.60
CA HIS A 141 8.85 17.63 -7.48
C HIS A 141 7.39 17.15 -7.47
N GLN A 142 7.17 15.85 -7.69
CA GLN A 142 5.83 15.26 -7.72
C GLN A 142 5.03 15.57 -6.45
N PHE A 143 5.71 15.62 -5.30
CA PHE A 143 5.08 15.84 -4.00
C PHE A 143 5.15 17.30 -3.50
N GLY A 144 5.70 18.21 -4.30
CA GLY A 144 5.81 19.63 -3.97
C GLY A 144 6.64 19.90 -2.70
N ILE A 145 7.68 19.10 -2.47
CA ILE A 145 8.56 19.17 -1.30
C ILE A 145 10.01 19.53 -1.64
N GLU A 146 10.26 20.04 -2.85
CA GLU A 146 11.60 20.44 -3.30
C GLU A 146 12.19 21.54 -2.44
N ARG A 147 11.36 22.55 -2.10
CA ARG A 147 11.81 23.73 -1.33
C ARG A 147 12.31 23.36 0.06
N ILE A 148 11.81 22.25 0.60
CA ILE A 148 12.17 21.75 1.93
C ILE A 148 13.09 20.53 1.88
N ALA A 149 13.66 20.18 0.72
CA ALA A 149 14.48 18.98 0.53
C ALA A 149 15.64 18.86 1.53
N LYS A 150 16.21 19.99 1.94
CA LYS A 150 17.32 20.06 2.90
C LYS A 150 16.89 20.21 4.37
N ASN A 151 15.59 20.41 4.63
CA ASN A 151 15.08 20.51 5.99
C ASN A 151 15.07 19.13 6.66
N THR A 152 15.39 19.10 7.95
CA THR A 152 15.29 17.86 8.75
C THR A 152 13.83 17.49 8.90
N ALA A 153 13.50 16.19 8.73
CA ALA A 153 12.13 15.71 8.79
C ALA A 153 11.46 15.95 10.16
N LEU A 154 12.24 16.13 11.22
CA LEU A 154 11.75 16.51 12.55
C LEU A 154 11.00 17.86 12.54
N THR A 155 11.45 18.81 11.74
CA THR A 155 10.94 20.21 11.72
C THR A 155 9.76 20.41 10.78
N LEU A 156 9.33 19.37 10.08
CA LEU A 156 8.25 19.44 9.10
C LEU A 156 6.88 19.57 9.78
N SER A 157 5.97 20.28 9.13
CA SER A 157 4.54 20.28 9.45
C SER A 157 3.92 18.89 9.22
N GLY A 158 2.72 18.64 9.76
CA GLY A 158 2.02 17.36 9.55
C GLY A 158 1.77 17.05 8.08
N GLY A 159 1.33 18.03 7.29
CA GLY A 159 1.11 17.87 5.85
C GLY A 159 2.39 17.56 5.08
N GLU A 160 3.50 18.24 5.39
CA GLU A 160 4.81 17.97 4.77
C GLU A 160 5.34 16.58 5.12
N LYS A 161 5.20 16.15 6.38
CA LYS A 161 5.54 14.79 6.81
C LYS A 161 4.70 13.76 6.08
N ARG A 162 3.40 14.01 5.90
CA ARG A 162 2.52 13.10 5.17
C ARG A 162 2.95 12.97 3.71
N ARG A 163 3.22 14.09 3.02
CA ARG A 163 3.74 14.08 1.65
C ARG A 163 5.06 13.31 1.55
N LEU A 164 5.98 13.52 2.48
CA LEU A 164 7.23 12.77 2.53
C LEU A 164 7.00 11.26 2.76
N THR A 165 6.08 10.89 3.65
CA THR A 165 5.75 9.48 3.92
C THR A 165 5.21 8.79 2.67
N ILE A 166 4.32 9.45 1.92
CA ILE A 166 3.78 8.92 0.67
C ILE A 166 4.86 8.84 -0.42
N ALA A 167 5.67 9.91 -0.58
CA ALA A 167 6.79 9.91 -1.53
C ALA A 167 7.71 8.72 -1.28
N ARG A 168 8.04 8.42 -0.02
CA ARG A 168 8.86 7.27 0.38
C ARG A 168 8.23 5.94 0.01
N SER A 169 6.92 5.79 0.18
CA SER A 169 6.21 4.54 -0.16
C SER A 169 6.21 4.25 -1.67
N LEU A 170 6.38 5.28 -2.49
CA LEU A 170 6.42 5.19 -3.96
C LEU A 170 7.83 5.13 -4.55
N VAL A 171 8.88 5.19 -3.74
CA VAL A 171 10.28 5.13 -4.20
C VAL A 171 10.53 3.89 -5.04
N THR A 172 10.04 2.74 -4.60
CA THR A 172 10.25 1.43 -5.24
C THR A 172 9.35 1.19 -6.45
N ARG A 173 8.49 2.14 -6.83
CA ARG A 173 7.47 1.98 -7.88
C ARG A 173 6.63 0.71 -7.67
N PRO A 174 5.93 0.61 -6.54
CA PRO A 174 5.15 -0.59 -6.23
C PRO A 174 4.03 -0.82 -7.24
N LYS A 175 3.64 -2.09 -7.43
CA LYS A 175 2.46 -2.48 -8.23
C LYS A 175 1.16 -2.28 -7.44
N SER A 176 1.23 -2.42 -6.13
CA SER A 176 0.14 -2.13 -5.21
C SER A 176 0.65 -1.33 -4.03
N LEU A 177 -0.09 -0.31 -3.63
CA LEU A 177 0.14 0.43 -2.39
C LEU A 177 -1.05 0.21 -1.48
N MET A 178 -0.77 -0.21 -0.26
CA MET A 178 -1.76 -0.53 0.76
C MET A 178 -1.74 0.53 1.86
N PRO A 179 -2.56 1.60 1.76
CA PRO A 179 -2.67 2.61 2.79
C PRO A 179 -3.60 2.13 3.92
N ASP A 180 -3.10 2.17 5.15
CA ASP A 180 -3.85 1.85 6.36
C ASP A 180 -4.42 3.14 6.94
N GLU A 181 -5.74 3.30 6.88
CA GLU A 181 -6.48 4.50 7.29
C GLU A 181 -5.81 5.84 6.85
N PRO A 182 -5.59 6.03 5.53
CA PRO A 182 -4.78 7.14 5.02
C PRO A 182 -5.34 8.52 5.33
N PHE A 183 -6.62 8.61 5.64
CA PHE A 183 -7.35 9.88 5.88
C PHE A 183 -7.75 10.08 7.35
N SER A 184 -7.46 9.11 8.23
CA SER A 184 -7.81 9.21 9.65
C SER A 184 -7.00 10.32 10.34
N GLY A 185 -7.71 11.29 10.93
CA GLY A 185 -7.09 12.39 11.67
C GLY A 185 -6.33 13.42 10.83
N VAL A 186 -6.50 13.43 9.51
CA VAL A 186 -5.80 14.33 8.59
C VAL A 186 -6.69 15.55 8.27
N ASP A 187 -6.06 16.73 8.20
CA ASP A 187 -6.71 17.95 7.74
C ASP A 187 -7.30 17.76 6.33
N PRO A 188 -8.54 18.23 6.04
CA PRO A 188 -9.15 18.13 4.71
C PRO A 188 -8.28 18.61 3.55
N ILE A 189 -7.42 19.60 3.75
CA ILE A 189 -6.49 20.10 2.73
C ILE A 189 -5.41 19.06 2.43
N ALA A 190 -4.89 18.40 3.46
CA ALA A 190 -3.89 17.32 3.28
C ALA A 190 -4.52 16.05 2.69
N VAL A 191 -5.81 15.81 2.94
CA VAL A 191 -6.60 14.77 2.26
C VAL A 191 -6.64 15.03 0.76
N TYR A 192 -6.92 16.26 0.34
CA TYR A 192 -6.92 16.66 -1.08
C TYR A 192 -5.55 16.45 -1.74
N ASP A 193 -4.46 16.82 -1.06
CA ASP A 193 -3.10 16.57 -1.56
C ASP A 193 -2.83 15.08 -1.78
N VAL A 194 -3.22 14.24 -0.82
CA VAL A 194 -3.11 12.77 -0.95
C VAL A 194 -3.97 12.24 -2.10
N GLN A 195 -5.17 12.77 -2.25
CA GLN A 195 -6.07 12.43 -3.37
C GLN A 195 -5.45 12.75 -4.71
N GLN A 196 -4.89 13.96 -4.89
CA GLN A 196 -4.25 14.35 -6.14
C GLN A 196 -3.06 13.45 -6.51
N LEU A 197 -2.36 12.92 -5.52
CA LEU A 197 -1.21 12.04 -5.69
C LEU A 197 -1.61 10.59 -6.02
N VAL A 198 -2.81 10.21 -5.58
CA VAL A 198 -3.42 8.88 -5.79
C VAL A 198 -4.42 8.90 -6.96
N VAL A 199 -4.84 10.08 -7.41
CA VAL A 199 -5.96 10.34 -8.36
C VAL A 199 -5.77 9.75 -9.77
N ASN A 200 -4.63 9.13 -10.09
CA ASN A 200 -4.51 8.47 -11.38
C ASN A 200 -3.99 7.02 -11.30
N PRO A 201 -4.51 6.14 -10.40
CA PRO A 201 -4.09 4.75 -10.37
C PRO A 201 -4.34 4.05 -11.71
N ARG A 202 -5.42 4.40 -12.43
CA ARG A 202 -5.68 3.90 -13.79
C ARG A 202 -4.58 4.24 -14.79
N LYS A 203 -3.96 5.44 -14.69
CA LYS A 203 -2.83 5.81 -15.56
C LYS A 203 -1.51 5.18 -15.13
N THR A 204 -1.31 4.97 -13.82
CA THR A 204 -0.08 4.40 -13.27
C THR A 204 -0.12 2.88 -13.18
N GLY A 205 -1.30 2.26 -13.26
CA GLY A 205 -1.51 0.84 -13.02
C GLY A 205 -1.37 0.45 -11.55
N LEU A 206 -1.34 1.42 -10.62
CA LEU A 206 -1.17 1.16 -9.19
C LEU A 206 -2.46 0.63 -8.58
N ALA A 207 -2.45 -0.58 -8.01
CA ALA A 207 -3.56 -1.15 -7.26
C ALA A 207 -3.60 -0.58 -5.84
N LEU A 208 -4.78 -0.17 -5.36
CA LEU A 208 -4.96 0.53 -4.08
C LEU A 208 -6.04 -0.12 -3.21
N PRO A 209 -5.77 -1.24 -2.56
CA PRO A 209 -6.64 -1.72 -1.47
C PRO A 209 -6.51 -0.80 -0.24
N THR A 210 -7.63 -0.36 0.35
CA THR A 210 -7.64 0.54 1.52
C THR A 210 -8.65 0.08 2.57
N THR A 211 -8.41 0.39 3.84
CA THR A 211 -9.31 0.11 4.98
C THR A 211 -10.19 1.30 5.35
N ASP A 212 -10.00 2.43 4.69
CA ASP A 212 -10.67 3.67 5.07
C ASP A 212 -12.10 3.75 4.52
N HIS A 213 -13.07 3.90 5.41
CA HIS A 213 -14.48 4.09 5.06
C HIS A 213 -14.76 5.49 4.47
N THR A 214 -13.93 6.48 4.79
CA THR A 214 -14.01 7.82 4.20
C THR A 214 -13.42 7.87 2.79
N ALA A 215 -12.64 6.88 2.39
CA ALA A 215 -12.12 6.79 1.02
C ALA A 215 -13.24 6.79 -0.03
N ARG A 216 -14.44 6.26 0.31
CA ARG A 216 -15.62 6.26 -0.57
C ARG A 216 -16.19 7.66 -0.81
N GLU A 217 -16.14 8.52 0.21
CA GLU A 217 -16.64 9.89 0.13
C GLU A 217 -15.61 10.84 -0.50
N THR A 218 -14.35 10.48 -0.37
CA THR A 218 -13.22 11.34 -0.71
C THR A 218 -12.58 11.00 -2.05
N LEU A 219 -12.72 9.76 -2.55
CA LEU A 219 -12.20 9.33 -3.84
C LEU A 219 -13.35 9.23 -4.85
N PRO A 220 -13.46 10.14 -5.83
CA PRO A 220 -14.55 10.12 -6.83
C PRO A 220 -14.50 8.91 -7.78
N ILE A 221 -13.65 7.92 -7.54
CA ILE A 221 -13.36 6.79 -8.43
C ILE A 221 -13.21 5.48 -7.63
N ALA A 222 -13.98 5.29 -6.57
CA ALA A 222 -13.99 4.00 -5.89
C ALA A 222 -14.87 3.02 -6.67
N ASP A 223 -14.27 2.09 -7.39
CA ASP A 223 -14.88 0.84 -7.84
C ASP A 223 -15.14 -0.09 -6.63
N PRO A 224 -15.80 -1.21 -6.79
CA PRO A 224 -16.66 -1.83 -5.78
C PRO A 224 -16.03 -1.92 -4.38
N ALA A 225 -16.81 -1.45 -3.40
CA ALA A 225 -16.48 -1.62 -2.00
C ALA A 225 -16.81 -3.05 -1.58
N HIS A 226 -15.88 -3.74 -0.90
CA HIS A 226 -16.17 -5.02 -0.26
C HIS A 226 -16.55 -4.78 1.20
N PRO A 227 -17.86 -4.81 1.53
CA PRO A 227 -18.29 -4.69 2.92
C PRO A 227 -17.85 -5.93 3.71
N ILE A 228 -17.27 -5.69 4.88
CA ILE A 228 -16.97 -6.73 5.86
C ILE A 228 -17.90 -6.54 7.04
N ASP A 229 -18.71 -7.55 7.36
CA ASP A 229 -19.51 -7.60 8.57
C ASP A 229 -19.14 -8.85 9.38
N GLU A 230 -18.87 -8.66 10.67
CA GLU A 230 -18.44 -9.72 11.61
C GLU A 230 -17.31 -10.65 11.09
N GLY A 231 -16.33 -10.08 10.37
CA GLY A 231 -15.19 -10.84 9.84
C GLY A 231 -15.47 -11.61 8.55
N GLN A 232 -16.63 -11.44 7.94
CA GLN A 232 -17.00 -12.04 6.64
C GLN A 232 -17.15 -10.96 5.57
N ALA A 233 -16.77 -11.27 4.34
CA ALA A 233 -17.16 -10.45 3.19
C ALA A 233 -18.66 -10.57 2.99
N ALA A 234 -19.41 -9.45 3.14
CA ALA A 234 -20.81 -9.44 2.79
C ALA A 234 -20.94 -9.58 1.27
N SER A 235 -21.64 -10.60 0.80
CA SER A 235 -21.94 -10.77 -0.62
C SER A 235 -22.84 -9.62 -1.07
N GLU A 236 -22.31 -8.67 -1.85
CA GLU A 236 -23.15 -7.79 -2.63
C GLU A 236 -23.88 -8.63 -3.68
N GLY A 237 -25.19 -8.80 -3.46
CA GLY A 237 -26.07 -9.27 -4.50
C GLY A 237 -25.94 -8.32 -5.70
N ARG A 238 -25.46 -8.82 -6.84
CA ARG A 238 -25.65 -8.17 -8.13
C ARG A 238 -27.15 -7.89 -8.27
N LYS A 239 -27.60 -6.68 -7.95
CA LYS A 239 -28.89 -6.20 -8.46
C LYS A 239 -28.68 -5.97 -9.94
N GLY A 240 -29.24 -6.90 -10.72
CA GLY A 240 -29.42 -6.70 -12.15
C GLY A 240 -30.27 -5.46 -12.41
N LEU A 241 -29.83 -4.70 -13.35
CA LEU A 241 -30.66 -4.03 -14.37
C LEU A 241 -29.77 -3.75 -15.55
#